data_a3fe7f789748f89af6dfd53300caf0bd
#
_entry.id   a3fe7f789748f89af6dfd53300caf0bd
#
_cell.length_a   1.000
_cell.length_b   1.000
_cell.length_c   1.000
_cell.angle_alpha   90.00
_cell.angle_beta   90.00
_cell.angle_gamma   90.00
#
_symmetry.space_group_name_H-M   'P 1'
#
loop_
_entity.id
_entity.type
_entity.pdbx_description
1 polymer ?
#
loop_
_entity_poly.entity_id
_entity_poly.type
_entity_poly.pdbx_seq_one_letter_code
_entity_poly.pdbx_strand_id
1 'polypeptide(L)'
;QDRAGQAALSRIAQQLQAQGMALKARCHGPSGAWRVEVTVVDGLKASKVVRGPLADGHEVDMGTPAGVPLAAASVDAGGFSPDVQFNRQWLRTLMAQHRFSNLPDAWWHFAQQGSGPVSVAAR
;
A
#
# COMPACT_ATOMS: atom_id res chain seq x y z
N GLN A 1 -10.67 11.79 -10.41
CA GLN A 1 -11.32 11.77 -9.51
C GLN A 1 -10.97 12.46 -8.29
N ASP A 2 -10.38 11.92 -7.35
CA ASP A 2 -10.11 12.49 -6.05
C ASP A 2 -8.75 13.17 -6.07
N ARG A 3 -8.73 14.46 -6.19
CA ARG A 3 -7.49 15.21 -6.25
C ARG A 3 -6.67 15.09 -4.97
N ALA A 4 -7.35 15.10 -3.83
CA ALA A 4 -6.62 15.00 -2.57
C ALA A 4 -5.97 13.63 -2.43
N GLY A 5 -6.67 12.60 -2.88
CA GLY A 5 -6.10 11.26 -2.88
C GLY A 5 -4.93 11.15 -3.83
N GLN A 6 -5.05 11.71 -5.02
CA GLN A 6 -3.95 11.67 -5.98
C GLN A 6 -2.74 12.44 -5.48
N ALA A 7 -2.96 13.59 -4.85
CA ALA A 7 -1.86 14.37 -4.31
C ALA A 7 -1.15 13.63 -3.19
N ALA A 8 -1.90 12.97 -2.33
CA ALA A 8 -1.31 12.19 -1.25
C ALA A 8 -0.52 11.01 -1.81
N LEU A 9 -1.06 10.31 -2.82
CA LEU A 9 -0.35 9.20 -3.44
C LEU A 9 0.92 9.68 -4.13
N SER A 10 0.90 10.86 -4.71
CA SER A 10 2.09 11.42 -5.33
C SER A 10 3.19 11.68 -4.29
N ARG A 11 2.83 12.16 -3.12
CA ARG A 11 3.81 12.36 -2.05
C ARG A 11 4.38 11.04 -1.57
N ILE A 12 3.55 10.02 -1.44
CA ILE A 12 4.02 8.69 -1.06
C ILE A 12 4.98 8.16 -2.13
N ALA A 13 4.63 8.33 -3.41
CA ALA A 13 5.48 7.88 -4.50
C ALA A 13 6.84 8.54 -4.47
N GLN A 14 6.90 9.83 -4.16
CA GLN A 14 8.17 10.54 -4.05
C GLN A 14 9.01 10.02 -2.89
N GLN A 15 8.37 9.74 -1.77
CA GLN A 15 9.08 9.16 -0.62
C GLN A 15 9.66 7.80 -0.97
N LEU A 16 8.88 6.95 -1.63
CA LEU A 16 9.34 5.62 -2.00
C LEU A 16 10.45 5.69 -3.03
N GLN A 17 10.38 6.63 -3.96
CA GLN A 17 11.42 6.79 -4.95
C GLN A 17 12.77 7.07 -4.29
N ALA A 18 12.78 7.90 -3.26
CA ALA A 18 13.99 8.16 -2.51
C ALA A 18 14.50 6.93 -1.76
N GLN A 19 13.63 5.96 -1.51
CA GLN A 19 13.97 4.74 -0.80
C GLN A 19 14.20 3.55 -1.73
N GLY A 20 14.29 3.79 -3.03
CA GLY A 20 14.58 2.73 -3.98
C GLY A 20 13.38 1.91 -4.39
N MET A 21 12.18 2.47 -4.28
CA MET A 21 10.95 1.77 -4.62
C MET A 21 10.03 2.64 -5.45
N ALA A 22 9.06 2.01 -6.11
CA ALA A 22 8.07 2.72 -6.90
C ALA A 22 6.67 2.32 -6.45
N LEU A 23 5.80 3.31 -6.35
CA LEU A 23 4.40 3.08 -6.02
C LEU A 23 3.58 3.05 -7.29
N LYS A 24 2.70 2.05 -7.39
CA LYS A 24 1.68 2.03 -8.41
C LYS A 24 0.33 2.02 -7.69
N ALA A 25 -0.53 2.94 -8.06
CA ALA A 25 -1.85 3.02 -7.45
C ALA A 25 -2.89 3.24 -8.53
N ARG A 26 -3.99 2.52 -8.42
CA ARG A 26 -5.10 2.64 -9.37
C ARG A 26 -6.40 2.68 -8.61
N CYS A 27 -7.37 3.39 -9.16
CA CYS A 27 -8.72 3.35 -8.59
C CYS A 27 -9.23 1.93 -8.61
N HIS A 28 -9.88 1.52 -7.53
CA HIS A 28 -10.37 0.16 -7.42
C HIS A 28 -11.77 0.21 -6.80
N GLY A 29 -12.77 -0.03 -7.63
CA GLY A 29 -14.15 0.04 -7.19
C GLY A 29 -14.71 1.45 -7.26
N PRO A 30 -15.99 1.58 -6.98
CA PRO A 30 -16.70 2.83 -7.22
C PRO A 30 -16.57 3.86 -6.12
N SER A 31 -16.01 3.54 -4.99
CA SER A 31 -16.12 4.39 -3.82
C SER A 31 -14.84 5.08 -3.41
N GLY A 32 -13.98 5.35 -4.34
CA GLY A 32 -12.75 6.07 -3.98
C GLY A 32 -11.69 5.19 -3.33
N ALA A 33 -11.81 3.90 -3.46
CA ALA A 33 -10.77 3.00 -2.99
C ALA A 33 -9.65 2.88 -4.02
N TRP A 34 -8.49 2.46 -3.55
CA TRP A 34 -7.29 2.37 -4.37
C TRP A 34 -6.66 1.00 -4.22
N ARG A 35 -6.14 0.50 -5.32
CA ARG A 35 -5.30 -0.68 -5.35
C ARG A 35 -3.85 -0.21 -5.38
N VAL A 36 -3.04 -0.68 -4.44
CA VAL A 36 -1.68 -0.19 -4.26
C VAL A 36 -0.68 -1.33 -4.40
N GLU A 37 0.38 -1.06 -5.14
CA GLU A 37 1.45 -2.02 -5.35
C GLU A 37 2.77 -1.31 -5.20
N VAL A 38 3.76 -1.95 -4.55
CA VAL A 38 5.11 -1.38 -4.40
C VAL A 38 6.09 -2.31 -5.08
N THR A 39 6.90 -1.75 -5.99
CA THR A 39 7.95 -2.52 -6.65
C THR A 39 9.32 -2.00 -6.26
N VAL A 40 10.32 -2.88 -6.33
CA VAL A 40 11.69 -2.54 -6.02
C VAL A 40 12.36 -1.95 -7.26
N VAL A 41 12.98 -0.79 -7.10
CA VAL A 41 13.77 -0.17 -8.17
C VAL A 41 15.25 -0.36 -7.88
N ASP A 42 15.65 -0.18 -6.62
CA ASP A 42 17.04 -0.33 -6.18
C ASP A 42 17.02 -1.14 -4.89
N GLY A 43 17.37 -2.40 -4.99
CA GLY A 43 17.28 -3.31 -3.85
C GLY A 43 18.17 -2.92 -2.68
N LEU A 44 19.32 -2.31 -2.94
CA LEU A 44 20.19 -1.88 -1.85
C LEU A 44 19.54 -0.79 -1.03
N LYS A 45 18.91 0.18 -1.68
CA LYS A 45 18.20 1.23 -0.95
C LYS A 45 16.97 0.67 -0.26
N ALA A 46 16.21 -0.17 -0.95
CA ALA A 46 14.98 -0.72 -0.40
C ALA A 46 15.24 -1.57 0.82
N SER A 47 16.39 -2.23 0.88
CA SER A 47 16.73 -3.11 2.01
C SER A 47 16.83 -2.37 3.34
N LYS A 48 16.94 -1.07 3.31
CA LYS A 48 16.97 -0.27 4.53
C LYS A 48 15.58 -0.01 5.08
N VAL A 49 14.56 -0.36 4.32
CA VAL A 49 13.17 0.00 4.63
C VAL A 49 12.28 -1.22 4.73
N VAL A 50 12.41 -2.16 3.81
CA VAL A 50 11.57 -3.35 3.75
C VAL A 50 12.42 -4.61 3.78
N ARG A 51 11.79 -5.76 3.87
CA ARG A 51 12.45 -7.03 4.11
C ARG A 51 12.28 -8.00 2.95
N GLY A 52 13.06 -9.07 2.98
CA GLY A 52 12.94 -10.16 2.03
C GLY A 52 13.82 -9.99 0.83
N PRO A 53 13.67 -10.84 -0.18
CA PRO A 53 14.43 -10.71 -1.41
C PRO A 53 13.94 -9.46 -2.14
N LEU A 54 14.86 -8.58 -2.44
CA LEU A 54 14.53 -7.29 -3.03
C LEU A 54 15.20 -7.18 -4.39
N ALA A 55 14.79 -8.04 -5.30
CA ALA A 55 15.32 -8.00 -6.65
C ALA A 55 14.74 -6.83 -7.41
N ASP A 56 15.59 -6.10 -8.11
CA ASP A 56 15.18 -4.94 -8.89
C ASP A 56 14.10 -5.34 -9.88
N GLY A 57 13.05 -4.55 -9.97
CA GLY A 57 11.95 -4.80 -10.88
C GLY A 57 10.85 -5.70 -10.33
N HIS A 58 11.03 -6.30 -9.18
CA HIS A 58 10.04 -7.18 -8.59
C HIS A 58 9.24 -6.48 -7.51
N GLU A 59 8.04 -6.99 -7.24
CA GLU A 59 7.24 -6.45 -6.14
C GLU A 59 7.91 -6.74 -4.81
N VAL A 60 7.75 -5.84 -3.86
CA VAL A 60 8.10 -6.12 -2.47
C VAL A 60 7.22 -7.28 -2.02
N ASP A 61 7.82 -8.25 -1.34
CA ASP A 61 7.12 -9.49 -0.98
C ASP A 61 6.05 -9.22 0.08
N MET A 62 4.82 -9.28 -0.34
CA MET A 62 3.66 -9.14 0.54
C MET A 62 2.93 -10.46 0.73
N GLY A 63 3.48 -11.55 0.23
CA GLY A 63 2.91 -12.87 0.37
C GLY A 63 1.91 -13.24 -0.72
N THR A 64 1.20 -12.27 -1.27
CA THR A 64 0.29 -12.47 -2.40
C THR A 64 0.44 -11.32 -3.38
N PRO A 65 0.07 -11.51 -4.64
CA PRO A 65 0.18 -10.43 -5.63
C PRO A 65 -0.82 -9.32 -5.36
N ALA A 66 -0.43 -8.10 -5.65
CA ALA A 66 -1.32 -6.96 -5.51
C ALA A 66 -2.49 -7.07 -6.50
N GLY A 67 -3.66 -6.69 -6.05
CA GLY A 67 -4.84 -6.65 -6.91
C GLY A 67 -5.52 -7.97 -7.15
N VAL A 68 -5.01 -9.06 -6.57
CA VAL A 68 -5.64 -10.37 -6.72
C VAL A 68 -6.44 -10.68 -5.45
N PRO A 69 -7.74 -10.86 -5.56
CA PRO A 69 -8.58 -11.06 -4.37
C PRO A 69 -8.50 -12.51 -3.88
N LEU A 70 -7.57 -12.76 -3.01
CA LEU A 70 -7.35 -14.05 -2.39
C LEU A 70 -7.64 -13.98 -0.90
N ALA A 71 -8.06 -15.10 -0.32
CA ALA A 71 -8.26 -15.15 1.12
C ALA A 71 -6.96 -14.81 1.86
N ALA A 72 -5.84 -15.25 1.32
CA ALA A 72 -4.55 -14.98 1.92
C ALA A 72 -4.14 -13.52 1.83
N ALA A 73 -4.82 -12.71 1.03
CA ALA A 73 -4.54 -11.27 0.96
C ALA A 73 -5.17 -10.49 2.11
N SER A 74 -6.14 -11.08 2.80
CA SER A 74 -6.83 -10.42 3.90
C SER A 74 -5.83 -9.94 4.95
N VAL A 75 -6.10 -8.79 5.54
CA VAL A 75 -5.22 -8.24 6.57
C VAL A 75 -5.13 -9.13 7.79
N ASP A 76 -6.12 -10.01 7.99
CA ASP A 76 -6.13 -10.94 9.12
C ASP A 76 -5.50 -12.28 8.77
N ALA A 77 -5.07 -12.49 7.54
CA ALA A 77 -4.49 -13.76 7.16
C ALA A 77 -3.18 -14.01 7.89
N GLY A 78 -3.00 -15.23 8.36
CA GLY A 78 -1.80 -15.60 9.08
C GLY A 78 -0.95 -16.59 8.28
N GLY A 79 0.09 -17.10 8.92
CA GLY A 79 0.93 -18.12 8.29
C GLY A 79 2.04 -17.59 7.40
N PHE A 80 2.22 -16.29 7.34
CA PHE A 80 3.28 -15.69 6.53
C PHE A 80 4.57 -15.57 7.33
N SER A 81 5.67 -15.47 6.60
CA SER A 81 6.99 -15.26 7.20
C SER A 81 7.04 -13.91 7.92
N PRO A 82 7.99 -13.76 8.85
CA PRO A 82 8.17 -12.46 9.50
C PRO A 82 8.45 -11.33 8.52
N ASP A 83 9.15 -11.60 7.43
CA ASP A 83 9.45 -10.57 6.42
C ASP A 83 8.16 -10.07 5.76
N VAL A 84 7.27 -10.99 5.40
CA VAL A 84 6.00 -10.60 4.79
C VAL A 84 5.17 -9.81 5.79
N GLN A 85 5.12 -10.27 7.03
CA GLN A 85 4.37 -9.55 8.07
C GLN A 85 4.91 -8.15 8.27
N PHE A 86 6.21 -8.01 8.28
CA PHE A 86 6.86 -6.70 8.40
C PHE A 86 6.48 -5.80 7.24
N ASN A 87 6.56 -6.32 6.02
CA ASN A 87 6.31 -5.51 4.83
C ASN A 87 4.85 -5.05 4.77
N ARG A 88 3.91 -5.92 5.10
CA ARG A 88 2.50 -5.54 5.12
C ARG A 88 2.24 -4.46 6.15
N GLN A 89 2.82 -4.61 7.34
CA GLN A 89 2.65 -3.62 8.40
C GLN A 89 3.30 -2.29 8.01
N TRP A 90 4.46 -2.36 7.37
CA TRP A 90 5.13 -1.17 6.89
C TRP A 90 4.25 -0.38 5.92
N LEU A 91 3.67 -1.08 4.93
CA LEU A 91 2.82 -0.40 3.96
C LEU A 91 1.58 0.18 4.62
N ARG A 92 0.96 -0.57 5.50
CA ARG A 92 -0.21 -0.11 6.21
C ARG A 92 0.09 1.16 7.00
N THR A 93 1.21 1.19 7.68
CA THR A 93 1.62 2.34 8.48
C THR A 93 1.93 3.55 7.59
N LEU A 94 2.66 3.31 6.50
CA LEU A 94 2.99 4.38 5.57
C LEU A 94 1.72 5.02 4.99
N MET A 95 0.80 4.19 4.55
CA MET A 95 -0.45 4.69 3.97
C MET A 95 -1.27 5.44 5.01
N ALA A 96 -1.28 4.95 6.24
CA ALA A 96 -2.03 5.61 7.32
C ALA A 96 -1.48 7.00 7.62
N GLN A 97 -0.18 7.19 7.48
CA GLN A 97 0.44 8.52 7.67
C GLN A 97 -0.08 9.54 6.67
N HIS A 98 -0.59 9.07 5.56
CA HIS A 98 -1.15 9.92 4.51
C HIS A 98 -2.67 9.79 4.43
N ARG A 99 -3.28 9.31 5.51
CA ARG A 99 -4.73 9.24 5.66
C ARG A 99 -5.41 8.20 4.77
N PHE A 100 -4.71 7.14 4.47
CA PHE A 100 -5.34 6.00 3.80
C PHE A 100 -5.52 4.86 4.79
N SER A 101 -6.72 4.30 4.82
CA SER A 101 -7.02 3.16 5.67
C SER A 101 -6.95 1.89 4.86
N ASN A 102 -6.30 0.88 5.41
CA ASN A 102 -6.24 -0.42 4.79
C ASN A 102 -7.60 -1.12 4.98
N LEU A 103 -8.23 -1.47 3.87
CA LEU A 103 -9.48 -2.19 3.94
C LEU A 103 -9.20 -3.66 4.29
N PRO A 104 -10.08 -4.30 5.04
CA PRO A 104 -9.73 -5.62 5.62
C PRO A 104 -9.64 -6.77 4.64
N ASP A 105 -10.22 -6.62 3.43
CA ASP A 105 -10.23 -7.71 2.48
C ASP A 105 -8.88 -7.99 1.84
N ALA A 106 -7.98 -6.99 1.80
CA ALA A 106 -6.68 -7.19 1.17
C ALA A 106 -5.67 -6.16 1.62
N TRP A 107 -4.42 -6.61 1.75
CA TRP A 107 -3.32 -5.74 2.16
C TRP A 107 -3.07 -4.59 1.17
N TRP A 108 -3.50 -4.76 -0.08
CA TRP A 108 -3.27 -3.78 -1.16
C TRP A 108 -4.46 -2.84 -1.38
N HIS A 109 -5.52 -2.96 -0.60
CA HIS A 109 -6.77 -2.23 -0.83
C HIS A 109 -6.89 -1.12 0.22
N PHE A 110 -6.97 0.11 -0.23
CA PHE A 110 -6.97 1.26 0.67
C PHE A 110 -8.07 2.25 0.29
N ALA A 111 -8.58 2.94 1.29
CA ALA A 111 -9.54 4.02 1.08
C ALA A 111 -9.05 5.26 1.78
N GLN A 112 -9.17 6.39 1.13
CA GLN A 112 -8.73 7.64 1.74
C GLN A 112 -9.69 8.06 2.83
N GLN A 113 -9.16 8.34 4.00
CA GLN A 113 -9.97 8.80 5.11
C GLN A 113 -10.38 10.24 4.88
N GLY A 114 -11.58 10.57 5.30
CA GLY A 114 -12.02 11.92 5.20
C GLY A 114 -12.49 12.35 3.84
N SER A 115 -12.51 11.42 2.86
CA SER A 115 -13.03 11.74 1.56
C SER A 115 -14.52 11.48 1.55
N GLY A 116 -15.24 12.26 0.84
CA GLY A 116 -16.65 12.04 0.68
C GLY A 116 -17.49 12.61 1.81
N PRO A 117 -18.75 12.38 1.76
CA PRO A 117 -19.70 13.02 2.66
C PRO A 117 -19.56 12.59 4.10
N VAL A 118 -19.00 11.50 4.30
CA VAL A 118 -18.84 11.01 5.64
C VAL A 118 -18.06 11.91 6.51
N SER A 119 -17.11 12.53 5.95
CA SER A 119 -16.26 13.38 6.75
C SER A 119 -17.02 14.54 7.31
N VAL A 120 -18.09 14.84 6.71
CA VAL A 120 -18.82 15.94 7.17
C VAL A 120 -19.55 15.61 8.40
N ALA A 121 -20.06 14.49 8.40
CA ALA A 121 -20.77 14.11 9.53
C ALA A 121 -19.95 14.14 10.68
N ALA A 122 -18.89 14.00 10.39
CA ALA A 122 -18.08 14.01 11.45
C ALA A 122 -18.11 15.27 12.03
N ARG A 123 -18.55 15.54 11.87
CA ARG A 123 -18.44 16.50 12.37
C ARG A 123 -18.85 16.68 13.15
#